data_28f72c719033e950f14c5ed1818b7331
#
_entry.id   28f72c719033e950f14c5ed1818b7331
#
_cell.length_a   1.000
_cell.length_b   1.000
_cell.length_c   1.000
_cell.angle_alpha   90.00
_cell.angle_beta   90.00
_cell.angle_gamma   90.00
#
_symmetry.space_group_name_H-M   'P 1'
#
loop_
_entity.id
_entity.type
_entity.pdbx_description
1 polymer ?
#
loop_
_entity_poly.entity_id
_entity_poly.type
_entity_poly.pdbx_seq_one_letter_code
_entity_poly.pdbx_strand_id
1 'polypeptide(L)'
;MKKITVVGAGGTGHTVAADLRMRGFDVRLCDSEVYRGILDRTAADGGIRITGMMENGFAKIGLITTDTAAALKDSDLVICCTIANRDEEVAEMIAPHLRNDSVVLLSAGSAGSLIYRRVFDRYGLANTLVGETCGNMFSCRLLTERSEVFTGS
;
A
#
# COMPACT_ATOMS: atom_id res chain seq x y z
N MET A 1 -13.08 -6.29 -12.16
CA MET A 1 -11.63 -6.33 -11.83
C MET A 1 -11.51 -5.98 -10.35
N LYS A 2 -10.72 -6.75 -9.58
CA LYS A 2 -10.52 -6.47 -8.15
C LYS A 2 -9.78 -5.16 -7.97
N LYS A 3 -10.25 -4.35 -7.01
CA LYS A 3 -9.68 -3.05 -6.67
C LYS A 3 -8.82 -3.19 -5.41
N ILE A 4 -7.55 -2.84 -5.51
CA ILE A 4 -6.60 -2.99 -4.41
C ILE A 4 -5.99 -1.63 -4.09
N THR A 5 -6.03 -1.24 -2.83
CA THR A 5 -5.33 -0.04 -2.35
C THR A 5 -4.05 -0.46 -1.63
N VAL A 6 -2.93 0.07 -2.06
CA VAL A 6 -1.64 -0.07 -1.39
C VAL A 6 -1.37 1.20 -0.60
N VAL A 7 -1.12 1.04 0.70
CA VAL A 7 -0.79 2.12 1.63
C VAL A 7 0.69 2.04 1.96
N GLY A 8 1.44 3.07 1.63
CA GLY A 8 2.88 3.14 1.85
C GLY A 8 3.64 3.56 0.61
N ALA A 9 4.25 4.75 0.63
CA ALA A 9 5.00 5.33 -0.50
C ALA A 9 6.49 4.93 -0.51
N GLY A 10 6.87 3.87 0.20
CA GLY A 10 8.22 3.31 0.20
C GLY A 10 8.47 2.29 -0.92
N GLY A 11 9.66 1.67 -0.90
CA GLY A 11 10.06 0.66 -1.90
C GLY A 11 9.08 -0.51 -1.99
N THR A 12 8.69 -1.10 -0.85
CA THR A 12 7.75 -2.23 -0.82
C THR A 12 6.39 -1.82 -1.40
N GLY A 13 5.84 -0.67 -1.01
CA GLY A 13 4.54 -0.21 -1.51
C GLY A 13 4.54 0.02 -3.02
N HIS A 14 5.59 0.68 -3.55
CA HIS A 14 5.75 0.86 -5.00
C HIS A 14 5.87 -0.49 -5.73
N THR A 15 6.67 -1.43 -5.18
CA THR A 15 6.85 -2.75 -5.79
C THR A 15 5.54 -3.54 -5.81
N VAL A 16 4.83 -3.60 -4.67
CA VAL A 16 3.52 -4.27 -4.57
C VAL A 16 2.51 -3.65 -5.54
N ALA A 17 2.44 -2.31 -5.60
CA ALA A 17 1.53 -1.62 -6.51
C ALA A 17 1.85 -1.93 -7.97
N ALA A 18 3.13 -1.92 -8.35
CA ALA A 18 3.55 -2.21 -9.71
C ALA A 18 3.27 -3.67 -10.10
N ASP A 19 3.66 -4.65 -9.28
CA ASP A 19 3.44 -6.07 -9.54
C ASP A 19 1.95 -6.39 -9.69
N LEU A 20 1.11 -5.93 -8.76
CA LEU A 20 -0.33 -6.15 -8.83
C LEU A 20 -0.95 -5.49 -10.07
N ARG A 21 -0.50 -4.30 -10.44
CA ARG A 21 -0.99 -3.62 -11.64
C ARG A 21 -0.61 -4.38 -12.91
N MET A 22 0.61 -4.88 -13.01
CA MET A 22 1.08 -5.69 -14.13
C MET A 22 0.31 -7.02 -14.25
N ARG A 23 -0.17 -7.56 -13.12
CA ARG A 23 -1.06 -8.74 -13.07
C ARG A 23 -2.53 -8.42 -13.42
N GLY A 24 -2.86 -7.17 -13.75
CA GLY A 24 -4.18 -6.78 -14.23
C GLY A 24 -5.17 -6.33 -13.16
N PHE A 25 -4.74 -6.09 -11.92
CA PHE A 25 -5.61 -5.52 -10.89
C PHE A 25 -5.80 -4.01 -11.09
N ASP A 26 -6.90 -3.47 -10.57
CA ASP A 26 -7.11 -2.02 -10.42
C ASP A 26 -6.40 -1.57 -9.14
N VAL A 27 -5.28 -0.88 -9.30
CA VAL A 27 -4.39 -0.55 -8.18
C VAL A 27 -4.39 0.94 -7.92
N ARG A 28 -4.47 1.29 -6.63
CA ARG A 28 -4.28 2.64 -6.10
C ARG A 28 -3.12 2.65 -5.12
N LEU A 29 -2.36 3.73 -5.09
CA LEU A 29 -1.25 3.94 -4.15
C LEU A 29 -1.52 5.20 -3.33
N CYS A 30 -1.45 5.09 -2.01
CA CYS A 30 -1.57 6.25 -1.13
C CYS A 30 -0.63 6.17 0.08
N ASP A 31 -0.42 7.32 0.70
CA ASP A 31 0.24 7.48 2.00
C ASP A 31 -0.17 8.83 2.61
N SER A 32 0.26 9.11 3.83
CA SER A 32 0.02 10.39 4.49
C SER A 32 0.70 11.57 3.78
N GLU A 33 0.29 12.78 4.13
CA GLU A 33 0.82 14.05 3.57
C GLU A 33 2.34 14.18 3.67
N VAL A 34 2.96 13.54 4.65
CA VAL A 34 4.42 13.54 4.82
C VAL A 34 5.13 12.96 3.58
N TYR A 35 4.47 12.06 2.86
CA TYR A 35 5.01 11.41 1.67
C TYR A 35 4.50 12.00 0.35
N ARG A 36 3.80 13.14 0.39
CA ARG A 36 3.26 13.82 -0.78
C ARG A 36 4.28 13.96 -1.91
N GLY A 37 5.49 14.42 -1.58
CA GLY A 37 6.53 14.64 -2.61
C GLY A 37 6.92 13.39 -3.40
N ILE A 38 6.87 12.20 -2.78
CA ILE A 38 7.12 10.93 -3.45
C ILE A 38 5.92 10.56 -4.33
N LEU A 39 4.70 10.69 -3.80
CA LEU A 39 3.47 10.38 -4.52
C LEU A 39 3.27 11.30 -5.74
N ASP A 40 3.49 12.61 -5.58
CA ASP A 40 3.37 13.58 -6.67
C ASP A 40 4.36 13.29 -7.80
N ARG A 41 5.60 12.91 -7.46
CA ARG A 41 6.59 12.48 -8.45
C ARG A 41 6.13 11.23 -9.19
N THR A 42 5.67 10.21 -8.47
CA THR A 42 5.18 8.96 -9.07
C THR A 42 3.97 9.22 -9.97
N ALA A 43 3.11 10.16 -9.59
CA ALA A 43 1.98 10.59 -10.41
C ALA A 43 2.45 11.34 -11.66
N ALA A 44 3.44 12.24 -11.54
CA ALA A 44 4.01 12.99 -12.67
C ALA A 44 4.71 12.07 -13.68
N ASP A 45 5.39 11.00 -13.21
CA ASP A 45 5.99 9.97 -14.06
C ASP A 45 4.94 9.05 -14.72
N GLY A 46 3.67 9.19 -14.34
CA GLY A 46 2.54 8.42 -14.88
C GLY A 46 2.43 6.99 -14.35
N GLY A 47 3.27 6.60 -13.38
CA GLY A 47 3.27 5.26 -12.81
C GLY A 47 4.63 4.84 -12.26
N ILE A 48 4.84 3.54 -12.16
CA ILE A 48 6.00 2.94 -11.52
C ILE A 48 6.73 2.04 -12.51
N ARG A 49 8.04 2.23 -12.66
CA ARG A 49 8.92 1.29 -13.37
C ARG A 49 9.43 0.24 -12.41
N ILE A 50 9.37 -1.02 -12.80
CA ILE A 50 9.94 -2.14 -12.05
C ILE A 50 11.08 -2.76 -12.84
N THR A 51 12.21 -2.99 -12.17
CA THR A 51 13.42 -3.59 -12.75
C THR A 51 14.06 -4.56 -11.76
N GLY A 52 14.98 -5.38 -12.22
CA GLY A 52 15.73 -6.31 -11.39
C GLY A 52 15.31 -7.77 -11.60
N MET A 53 15.16 -8.53 -10.51
CA MET A 53 14.90 -9.97 -10.60
C MET A 53 13.46 -10.33 -10.91
N MET A 54 12.52 -9.42 -10.67
CA MET A 54 11.12 -9.61 -11.07
C MET A 54 10.93 -9.27 -12.55
N GLU A 55 9.72 -9.54 -13.06
CA GLU A 55 9.34 -9.13 -14.42
C GLU A 55 9.51 -7.61 -14.57
N ASN A 56 10.40 -7.22 -15.48
CA ASN A 56 10.65 -5.81 -15.76
C ASN A 56 9.47 -5.19 -16.53
N GLY A 57 9.08 -3.97 -16.17
CA GLY A 57 7.96 -3.34 -16.84
C GLY A 57 7.64 -1.93 -16.34
N PHE A 58 6.50 -1.43 -16.81
CA PHE A 58 5.95 -0.16 -16.37
C PHE A 58 4.49 -0.34 -15.99
N ALA A 59 4.17 0.02 -14.76
CA ALA A 59 2.83 -0.09 -14.18
C ALA A 59 2.17 1.29 -14.11
N LYS A 60 1.18 1.53 -14.97
CA LYS A 60 0.34 2.73 -14.88
C LYS A 60 -0.66 2.57 -13.74
N ILE A 61 -0.44 3.23 -12.62
CA ILE A 61 -1.29 3.16 -11.42
C ILE A 61 -2.57 4.00 -11.64
N GLY A 62 -3.72 3.46 -11.24
CA GLY A 62 -5.02 4.09 -11.47
C GLY A 62 -5.25 5.37 -10.67
N LEU A 63 -4.75 5.42 -9.44
CA LEU A 63 -4.79 6.60 -8.57
C LEU A 63 -3.57 6.61 -7.66
N ILE A 64 -2.90 7.76 -7.59
CA ILE A 64 -1.78 8.01 -6.67
C ILE A 64 -2.13 9.29 -5.91
N THR A 65 -2.24 9.22 -4.57
CA THR A 65 -2.81 10.33 -3.81
C THR A 65 -2.47 10.29 -2.33
N THR A 66 -2.56 11.42 -1.65
CA THR A 66 -2.61 11.50 -0.18
C THR A 66 -4.05 11.50 0.38
N ASP A 67 -5.06 11.58 -0.49
CA ASP A 67 -6.46 11.45 -0.10
C ASP A 67 -6.81 9.99 0.17
N THR A 68 -6.76 9.62 1.45
CA THR A 68 -7.06 8.26 1.91
C THR A 68 -8.51 7.84 1.59
N ALA A 69 -9.47 8.76 1.70
CA ALA A 69 -10.87 8.47 1.40
C ALA A 69 -11.05 8.09 -0.08
N ALA A 70 -10.45 8.87 -0.98
CA ALA A 70 -10.49 8.59 -2.42
C ALA A 70 -9.77 7.27 -2.75
N ALA A 71 -8.63 6.99 -2.11
CA ALA A 71 -7.86 5.78 -2.33
C ALA A 71 -8.60 4.52 -1.88
N LEU A 72 -9.25 4.53 -0.73
CA LEU A 72 -9.92 3.36 -0.14
C LEU A 72 -11.34 3.13 -0.69
N LYS A 73 -11.90 4.09 -1.42
CA LYS A 73 -13.26 3.98 -1.95
C LYS A 73 -13.47 2.70 -2.75
N ASP A 74 -14.37 1.82 -2.28
CA ASP A 74 -14.72 0.54 -2.91
C ASP A 74 -13.53 -0.43 -3.07
N SER A 75 -12.52 -0.35 -2.21
CA SER A 75 -11.40 -1.31 -2.22
C SER A 75 -11.85 -2.68 -1.74
N ASP A 76 -11.47 -3.72 -2.47
CA ASP A 76 -11.68 -5.13 -2.09
C ASP A 76 -10.60 -5.60 -1.09
N LEU A 77 -9.41 -5.01 -1.18
CA LEU A 77 -8.25 -5.32 -0.34
C LEU A 77 -7.42 -4.06 -0.11
N VAL A 78 -6.98 -3.86 1.12
CA VAL A 78 -6.00 -2.84 1.50
C VAL A 78 -4.72 -3.52 1.92
N ILE A 79 -3.59 -3.15 1.31
CA ILE A 79 -2.26 -3.70 1.65
C ILE A 79 -1.42 -2.57 2.24
N CYS A 80 -1.05 -2.69 3.51
CA CYS A 80 -0.20 -1.73 4.20
C CYS A 80 1.26 -2.16 4.11
N CYS A 81 2.08 -1.32 3.47
CA CYS A 81 3.50 -1.52 3.21
C CYS A 81 4.33 -0.44 3.92
N THR A 82 4.04 -0.20 5.17
CA THR A 82 4.70 0.79 6.01
C THR A 82 5.63 0.14 7.03
N ILE A 83 6.51 0.91 7.64
CA ILE A 83 7.37 0.42 8.72
C ILE A 83 6.58 0.30 10.03
N ALA A 84 6.92 -0.68 10.86
CA ALA A 84 6.14 -1.06 12.05
C ALA A 84 5.89 0.09 13.05
N ASN A 85 6.80 1.06 13.15
CA ASN A 85 6.61 2.22 14.04
C ASN A 85 5.51 3.19 13.57
N ARG A 86 4.92 2.97 12.38
CA ARG A 86 3.80 3.73 11.83
C ARG A 86 2.47 2.96 11.91
N ASP A 87 2.44 1.77 12.47
CA ASP A 87 1.25 0.92 12.45
C ASP A 87 0.02 1.60 13.05
N GLU A 88 0.16 2.27 14.20
CA GLU A 88 -0.97 2.98 14.81
C GLU A 88 -1.41 4.20 13.99
N GLU A 89 -0.45 5.00 13.49
CA GLU A 89 -0.73 6.14 12.60
C GLU A 89 -1.50 5.70 11.34
N VAL A 90 -1.03 4.65 10.70
CA VAL A 90 -1.64 4.15 9.46
C VAL A 90 -3.00 3.52 9.73
N ALA A 91 -3.15 2.76 10.82
CA ALA A 91 -4.43 2.20 11.21
C ALA A 91 -5.47 3.31 11.47
N GLU A 92 -5.10 4.38 12.20
CA GLU A 92 -5.97 5.55 12.43
C GLU A 92 -6.30 6.29 11.12
N MET A 93 -5.33 6.39 10.20
CA MET A 93 -5.53 7.05 8.91
C MET A 93 -6.55 6.32 8.04
N ILE A 94 -6.52 4.98 8.02
CA ILE A 94 -7.40 4.20 7.14
C ILE A 94 -8.75 3.85 7.77
N ALA A 95 -8.83 3.68 9.09
CA ALA A 95 -10.02 3.20 9.79
C ALA A 95 -11.31 3.96 9.45
N PRO A 96 -11.34 5.31 9.39
CA PRO A 96 -12.56 6.06 9.05
C PRO A 96 -13.13 5.78 7.65
N HIS A 97 -12.34 5.17 6.77
CA HIS A 97 -12.67 4.95 5.36
C HIS A 97 -12.87 3.48 5.00
N LEU A 98 -12.69 2.57 5.98
CA LEU A 98 -12.93 1.15 5.82
C LEU A 98 -14.43 0.82 6.00
N ARG A 99 -14.88 -0.22 5.27
CA ARG A 99 -16.14 -0.89 5.57
C ARG A 99 -15.91 -1.95 6.65
N ASN A 100 -16.94 -2.28 7.40
CA ASN A 100 -16.85 -3.28 8.47
C ASN A 100 -16.47 -4.70 7.97
N ASP A 101 -16.61 -4.97 6.67
CA ASP A 101 -16.24 -6.22 6.00
C ASP A 101 -14.92 -6.12 5.19
N SER A 102 -14.17 -5.04 5.36
CA SER A 102 -12.90 -4.83 4.66
C SER A 102 -11.86 -5.89 5.01
N VAL A 103 -10.93 -6.11 4.08
CA VAL A 103 -9.76 -6.97 4.28
C VAL A 103 -8.52 -6.09 4.25
N VAL A 104 -7.70 -6.19 5.29
CA VAL A 104 -6.45 -5.45 5.44
C VAL A 104 -5.29 -6.43 5.64
N LEU A 105 -4.25 -6.30 4.83
CA LEU A 105 -3.03 -7.12 4.90
C LEU A 105 -1.82 -6.23 5.18
N LEU A 106 -1.04 -6.57 6.19
CA LEU A 106 0.22 -5.89 6.49
C LEU A 106 1.38 -6.65 5.86
N SER A 107 2.24 -5.94 5.13
CA SER A 107 3.51 -6.47 4.66
C SER A 107 4.55 -6.37 5.77
N ALA A 108 5.12 -7.51 6.18
CA ALA A 108 6.06 -7.62 7.29
C ALA A 108 5.48 -7.10 8.62
N GLY A 109 4.32 -7.60 9.00
CA GLY A 109 3.51 -7.06 10.09
C GLY A 109 4.15 -7.08 11.49
N SER A 110 5.03 -8.04 11.80
CA SER A 110 5.72 -8.10 13.10
C SER A 110 4.79 -7.91 14.32
N ALA A 111 3.64 -8.57 14.30
CA ALA A 111 2.52 -8.43 15.25
C ALA A 111 1.78 -7.06 15.17
N GLY A 112 2.00 -6.29 14.12
CA GLY A 112 1.27 -5.05 13.84
C GLY A 112 -0.23 -5.25 13.72
N SER A 113 -0.67 -6.42 13.26
CA SER A 113 -2.09 -6.78 13.19
C SER A 113 -2.84 -6.60 14.51
N LEU A 114 -2.17 -6.76 15.66
CA LEU A 114 -2.76 -6.51 16.99
C LEU A 114 -2.99 -5.01 17.23
N ILE A 115 -2.10 -4.15 16.73
CA ILE A 115 -2.25 -2.69 16.80
C ILE A 115 -3.44 -2.27 15.94
N TYR A 116 -3.47 -2.74 14.68
CA TYR A 116 -4.59 -2.48 13.76
C TYR A 116 -5.92 -2.96 14.32
N ARG A 117 -5.97 -4.18 14.90
CA ARG A 117 -7.20 -4.69 15.52
C ARG A 117 -7.68 -3.77 16.63
N ARG A 118 -6.79 -3.34 17.54
CA ARG A 118 -7.12 -2.42 18.63
C ARG A 118 -7.67 -1.09 18.11
N VAL A 119 -7.07 -0.53 17.05
CA VAL A 119 -7.59 0.69 16.42
C VAL A 119 -8.96 0.45 15.81
N PHE A 120 -9.11 -0.59 14.99
CA PHE A 120 -10.36 -0.89 14.30
C PHE A 120 -11.53 -1.16 15.25
N ASP A 121 -11.26 -1.75 16.43
CA ASP A 121 -12.28 -1.94 17.46
C ASP A 121 -12.82 -0.60 17.99
N ARG A 122 -11.97 0.43 18.12
CA ARG A 122 -12.40 1.79 18.51
C ARG A 122 -13.31 2.44 17.46
N TYR A 123 -13.17 2.05 16.19
CA TYR A 123 -13.99 2.52 15.07
C TYR A 123 -15.21 1.63 14.78
N GLY A 124 -15.47 0.61 15.60
CA GLY A 124 -16.59 -0.31 15.41
C GLY A 124 -16.44 -1.26 14.22
N LEU A 125 -15.21 -1.48 13.74
CA LEU A 125 -14.89 -2.33 12.60
C LEU A 125 -14.62 -3.78 13.01
N ALA A 126 -15.51 -4.37 13.80
CA ALA A 126 -15.32 -5.69 14.41
C ALA A 126 -15.17 -6.84 13.41
N ASN A 127 -15.77 -6.73 12.22
CA ASN A 127 -15.72 -7.75 11.17
C ASN A 127 -14.62 -7.52 10.12
N THR A 128 -13.86 -6.43 10.22
CA THR A 128 -12.70 -6.20 9.34
C THR A 128 -11.65 -7.27 9.57
N LEU A 129 -11.28 -7.97 8.52
CA LEU A 129 -10.23 -8.98 8.58
C LEU A 129 -8.86 -8.31 8.51
N VAL A 130 -8.00 -8.64 9.46
CA VAL A 130 -6.61 -8.17 9.47
C VAL A 130 -5.69 -9.38 9.45
N GLY A 131 -4.78 -9.40 8.48
CA GLY A 131 -3.72 -10.39 8.37
C GLY A 131 -2.35 -9.73 8.19
N GLU A 132 -1.30 -10.51 8.37
CA GLU A 132 0.07 -10.02 8.14
C GLU A 132 0.96 -11.11 7.55
N THR A 133 1.97 -10.69 6.79
CA THR A 133 3.02 -11.58 6.34
C THR A 133 4.16 -11.62 7.37
N CYS A 134 4.84 -12.75 7.51
CA CYS A 134 5.94 -12.91 8.45
C CYS A 134 7.21 -12.15 8.06
N GLY A 135 7.28 -11.66 6.82
CA GLY A 135 8.41 -10.88 6.29
C GLY A 135 7.98 -10.02 5.12
N ASN A 136 8.89 -9.18 4.62
CA ASN A 136 8.64 -8.39 3.43
C ASN A 136 8.31 -9.28 2.23
N MET A 137 7.29 -8.89 1.48
CA MET A 137 6.91 -9.61 0.26
C MET A 137 7.99 -9.53 -0.82
N PHE A 138 8.78 -8.47 -0.82
CA PHE A 138 9.82 -8.22 -1.81
C PHE A 138 11.10 -7.66 -1.17
N SER A 139 12.25 -8.15 -1.64
CA SER A 139 13.52 -7.45 -1.46
C SER A 139 13.63 -6.39 -2.54
N CYS A 140 13.49 -5.12 -2.18
CA CYS A 140 13.39 -4.04 -3.16
C CYS A 140 13.92 -2.70 -2.62
N ARG A 141 14.23 -1.80 -3.55
CA ARG A 141 14.64 -0.43 -3.26
C ARG A 141 13.95 0.54 -4.21
N LEU A 142 13.35 1.58 -3.67
CA LEU A 142 12.83 2.69 -4.46
C LEU A 142 13.98 3.63 -4.85
N LEU A 143 14.13 3.86 -6.14
CA LEU A 143 15.03 4.86 -6.71
C LEU A 143 14.21 6.15 -6.85
N THR A 144 14.23 6.97 -5.82
CA THR A 144 13.32 8.10 -5.64
C THR A 144 13.36 9.17 -6.74
N GLU A 145 14.45 9.22 -7.51
CA GLU A 145 14.58 10.21 -8.58
C GLU A 145 13.76 9.86 -9.83
N ARG A 146 13.28 8.62 -9.98
CA ARG A 146 12.67 8.11 -11.22
C ARG A 146 11.39 7.29 -11.04
N SER A 147 10.79 7.28 -9.85
CA SER A 147 9.66 6.38 -9.54
C SER A 147 9.91 4.93 -10.04
N GLU A 148 11.13 4.49 -9.85
CA GLU A 148 11.61 3.17 -10.24
C GLU A 148 11.87 2.32 -9.00
N VAL A 149 11.40 1.09 -9.02
CA VAL A 149 11.75 0.10 -8.00
C VAL A 149 12.69 -0.94 -8.60
N PHE A 150 13.79 -1.15 -7.90
CA PHE A 150 14.72 -2.24 -8.19
C PHE A 150 14.45 -3.40 -7.22
N THR A 151 14.23 -4.60 -7.79
CA THR A 151 14.01 -5.82 -7.02
C THR A 151 15.29 -6.67 -7.02
N GLY A 152 15.75 -7.02 -5.82
CA GLY A 152 16.94 -7.84 -5.59
C GLY A 152 16.59 -9.26 -5.14
N SER A 153 17.62 -10.04 -4.89
CA SER A 153 17.54 -11.38 -4.29
C SER A 153 17.42 -11.29 -2.76
#